data_2d5a3fd5cfd1180dc5f6f9a89e7ba964
#
_entry.id   2d5a3fd5cfd1180dc5f6f9a89e7ba964
#
_cell.length_a   1.000
_cell.length_b   1.000
_cell.length_c   1.000
_cell.angle_alpha   90.00
_cell.angle_beta   90.00
_cell.angle_gamma   90.00
#
_symmetry.space_group_name_H-M   'P 1'
#
loop_
_entity.id
_entity.type
_entity.pdbx_description
1 polymer ?
#
loop_
_entity_poly.entity_id
_entity_poly.type
_entity_poly.pdbx_seq_one_letter_code
_entity_poly.pdbx_strand_id
1 'polypeptide(L)'
;MLSSILKPKSKHRLFTIYGGAGIGKTSTAATMPAPIFIRCEDGLSSIPANLMPDAFPLVTSSNDIFGQLLTLINEQHDYKTVVIDSVSKLDRIFIEEITKGSQNAKALALALGGYGAGYQALSAMHQRVRNACQILVDKKDMNIMFLSHADLTTVDLPDSQPFQQYSLKMEKKSQSHYIDDVDFVGFMRLETFVMTDENKKSKARSSGERIIQCASMASSISKNRMGIHDDITVQYGINPLLQYLNNGEQK
;
A
#
# COMPACT_ATOMS: atom_id res chain seq x y z
N MET A 1 31.15 14.37 -19.45
CA MET A 1 30.63 13.53 -18.33
C MET A 1 30.29 14.34 -17.06
N LEU A 2 31.13 15.27 -16.58
CA LEU A 2 30.78 16.09 -15.39
C LEU A 2 29.60 17.05 -15.63
N SER A 3 29.38 17.50 -16.86
CA SER A 3 28.25 18.36 -17.25
C SER A 3 26.87 17.67 -17.17
N SER A 4 26.83 16.35 -17.01
CA SER A 4 25.59 15.57 -16.83
C SER A 4 25.21 15.36 -15.37
N ILE A 5 26.00 15.88 -14.41
CA ILE A 5 25.70 15.79 -12.99
C ILE A 5 24.62 16.81 -12.64
N LEU A 6 23.46 16.31 -12.21
CA LEU A 6 22.33 17.11 -11.77
C LEU A 6 22.02 16.81 -10.30
N LYS A 7 21.56 17.82 -9.56
CA LYS A 7 20.96 17.56 -8.24
C LYS A 7 19.60 16.89 -8.44
N PRO A 8 19.37 15.68 -7.93
CA PRO A 8 18.07 15.02 -8.03
C PRO A 8 16.99 15.89 -7.37
N LYS A 9 15.86 16.07 -8.05
CA LYS A 9 14.67 16.67 -7.38
C LYS A 9 14.05 15.60 -6.52
N SER A 10 13.96 15.84 -5.21
CA SER A 10 13.26 14.96 -4.29
C SER A 10 11.76 15.14 -4.49
N LYS A 11 11.11 14.13 -5.07
CA LYS A 11 9.65 14.05 -5.15
C LYS A 11 9.25 12.69 -4.58
N HIS A 12 8.51 12.72 -3.47
CA HIS A 12 7.95 11.51 -2.87
C HIS A 12 6.59 11.25 -3.50
N ARG A 13 6.46 10.18 -4.25
CA ARG A 13 5.28 9.89 -5.08
C ARG A 13 4.65 8.52 -4.82
N LEU A 14 5.32 7.68 -4.06
CA LEU A 14 4.94 6.29 -3.87
C LEU A 14 4.64 6.02 -2.40
N PHE A 15 3.38 5.70 -2.11
CA PHE A 15 2.86 5.53 -0.76
C PHE A 15 2.22 4.15 -0.61
N THR A 16 2.47 3.49 0.49
CA THR A 16 1.73 2.31 0.93
C THR A 16 1.07 2.61 2.28
N ILE A 17 -0.24 2.46 2.34
CA ILE A 17 -1.01 2.53 3.59
C ILE A 17 -1.62 1.16 3.85
N TYR A 18 -1.30 0.57 4.99
CA TYR A 18 -1.87 -0.70 5.37
C TYR A 18 -2.49 -0.64 6.77
N GLY A 19 -3.43 -1.55 7.05
CA GLY A 19 -4.15 -1.56 8.33
C GLY A 19 -5.34 -2.50 8.32
N GLY A 20 -6.01 -2.61 9.45
CA GLY A 20 -7.20 -3.44 9.62
C GLY A 20 -8.32 -3.10 8.64
N ALA A 21 -9.27 -4.03 8.46
CA ALA A 21 -10.48 -3.75 7.69
C ALA A 21 -11.30 -2.64 8.38
N GLY A 22 -11.92 -1.76 7.60
CA GLY A 22 -12.78 -0.68 8.12
C GLY A 22 -12.05 0.46 8.83
N ILE A 23 -10.71 0.48 8.89
CA ILE A 23 -9.95 1.53 9.59
C ILE A 23 -10.00 2.88 8.86
N GLY A 24 -10.45 2.95 7.60
CA GLY A 24 -10.58 4.18 6.84
C GLY A 24 -9.52 4.40 5.75
N LYS A 25 -8.79 3.37 5.34
CA LYS A 25 -7.76 3.47 4.27
C LYS A 25 -8.32 4.05 2.98
N THR A 26 -9.42 3.47 2.47
CA THR A 26 -10.10 3.93 1.25
C THR A 26 -10.58 5.37 1.36
N SER A 27 -11.18 5.74 2.50
CA SER A 27 -11.64 7.12 2.76
C SER A 27 -10.48 8.11 2.80
N THR A 28 -9.34 7.72 3.37
CA THR A 28 -8.12 8.54 3.37
C THR A 28 -7.56 8.68 1.96
N ALA A 29 -7.52 7.60 1.18
CA ALA A 29 -7.04 7.64 -0.20
C ALA A 29 -7.95 8.50 -1.11
N ALA A 30 -9.25 8.54 -0.85
CA ALA A 30 -10.19 9.37 -1.59
C ALA A 30 -9.94 10.89 -1.42
N THR A 31 -9.22 11.30 -0.40
CA THR A 31 -8.83 12.70 -0.18
C THR A 31 -7.51 13.11 -0.88
N MET A 32 -6.87 12.20 -1.60
CA MET A 32 -5.68 12.52 -2.39
C MET A 32 -6.01 13.47 -3.55
N PRO A 33 -5.03 14.22 -4.07
CA PRO A 33 -5.28 15.13 -5.21
C PRO A 33 -5.78 14.38 -6.44
N ALA A 34 -6.95 14.78 -6.98
CA ALA A 34 -7.60 14.22 -8.17
C ALA A 34 -7.40 12.69 -8.30
N PRO A 35 -7.96 11.88 -7.39
CA PRO A 35 -7.70 10.45 -7.33
C PRO A 35 -8.50 9.69 -8.40
N ILE A 36 -7.88 8.68 -9.00
CA ILE A 36 -8.53 7.63 -9.79
C ILE A 36 -8.25 6.28 -9.15
N PHE A 37 -9.31 5.49 -8.91
CA PHE A 37 -9.20 4.21 -8.23
C PHE A 37 -9.15 3.04 -9.21
N ILE A 38 -8.16 2.18 -9.03
CA ILE A 38 -8.11 0.82 -9.57
C ILE A 38 -8.58 -0.10 -8.45
N ARG A 39 -9.81 -0.60 -8.58
CA ARG A 39 -10.49 -1.35 -7.52
C ARG A 39 -10.27 -2.85 -7.69
N CYS A 40 -9.66 -3.49 -6.71
CA CYS A 40 -9.60 -4.96 -6.63
C CYS A 40 -10.68 -5.51 -5.68
N GLU A 41 -11.36 -4.63 -4.93
CA GLU A 41 -12.48 -4.94 -4.04
C GLU A 41 -13.48 -3.78 -4.05
N ASP A 42 -14.74 -4.04 -3.64
CA ASP A 42 -15.78 -3.01 -3.62
C ASP A 42 -15.77 -2.25 -2.28
N GLY A 43 -14.84 -1.32 -2.14
CA GLY A 43 -14.65 -0.51 -0.93
C GLY A 43 -15.25 0.89 -1.01
N LEU A 44 -15.71 1.35 -2.19
CA LEU A 44 -16.16 2.73 -2.39
C LEU A 44 -17.58 3.00 -1.88
N SER A 45 -18.39 1.98 -1.68
CA SER A 45 -19.79 2.13 -1.24
C SER A 45 -19.96 2.88 0.09
N SER A 46 -18.91 2.94 0.91
CA SER A 46 -18.90 3.69 2.18
C SER A 46 -18.43 5.14 2.06
N ILE A 47 -18.02 5.58 0.87
CA ILE A 47 -17.55 6.95 0.64
C ILE A 47 -18.74 7.87 0.37
N PRO A 48 -18.89 9.00 1.08
CA PRO A 48 -19.96 9.98 0.80
C PRO A 48 -19.83 10.57 -0.61
N ALA A 49 -20.96 10.98 -1.18
CA ALA A 49 -21.04 11.47 -2.54
C ALA A 49 -20.09 12.67 -2.82
N ASN A 50 -19.88 13.53 -1.84
CA ASN A 50 -19.00 14.70 -1.97
C ASN A 50 -17.49 14.36 -1.96
N LEU A 51 -17.13 13.13 -1.59
CA LEU A 51 -15.74 12.62 -1.56
C LEU A 51 -15.58 11.42 -2.50
N MET A 52 -16.64 11.06 -3.24
CA MET A 52 -16.62 9.90 -4.14
C MET A 52 -15.61 10.11 -5.27
N PRO A 53 -14.57 9.30 -5.36
CA PRO A 53 -13.58 9.42 -6.43
C PRO A 53 -14.07 8.75 -7.72
N ASP A 54 -13.48 9.12 -8.84
CA ASP A 54 -13.59 8.33 -10.06
C ASP A 54 -12.91 6.97 -9.89
N ALA A 55 -13.45 5.95 -10.54
CA ALA A 55 -12.93 4.59 -10.43
C ALA A 55 -13.08 3.81 -11.74
N PHE A 56 -12.09 2.99 -12.04
CA PHE A 56 -12.19 1.97 -13.08
C PHE A 56 -13.16 0.85 -12.69
N PRO A 57 -13.63 0.04 -13.67
CA PRO A 57 -14.31 -1.20 -13.38
C PRO A 57 -13.51 -2.10 -12.44
N LEU A 58 -14.19 -2.99 -11.72
CA LEU A 58 -13.56 -3.89 -10.76
C LEU A 58 -12.55 -4.81 -11.46
N VAL A 59 -11.35 -4.91 -10.90
CA VAL A 59 -10.30 -5.82 -11.36
C VAL A 59 -10.67 -7.25 -10.95
N THR A 60 -10.77 -8.12 -11.93
CA THR A 60 -11.05 -9.56 -11.75
C THR A 60 -9.93 -10.44 -12.29
N SER A 61 -9.03 -9.85 -13.08
CA SER A 61 -7.91 -10.54 -13.73
C SER A 61 -6.67 -9.66 -13.81
N SER A 62 -5.52 -10.27 -14.10
CA SER A 62 -4.29 -9.52 -14.37
C SER A 62 -4.40 -8.63 -15.60
N ASN A 63 -5.18 -9.06 -16.61
CA ASN A 63 -5.43 -8.24 -17.80
C ASN A 63 -6.16 -6.95 -17.47
N ASP A 64 -7.09 -6.97 -16.52
CA ASP A 64 -7.85 -5.77 -16.13
C ASP A 64 -6.90 -4.72 -15.52
N ILE A 65 -6.07 -5.09 -14.54
CA ILE A 65 -5.17 -4.13 -13.91
C ILE A 65 -4.14 -3.59 -14.88
N PHE A 66 -3.56 -4.46 -15.74
CA PHE A 66 -2.59 -3.99 -16.73
C PHE A 66 -3.25 -3.12 -17.80
N GLY A 67 -4.47 -3.44 -18.24
CA GLY A 67 -5.24 -2.62 -19.17
C GLY A 67 -5.53 -1.23 -18.59
N GLN A 68 -6.02 -1.15 -17.34
CA GLN A 68 -6.31 0.12 -16.66
C GLN A 68 -5.05 0.97 -16.46
N LEU A 69 -3.93 0.37 -16.06
CA LEU A 69 -2.65 1.08 -15.95
C LEU A 69 -2.15 1.59 -17.32
N LEU A 70 -2.27 0.78 -18.37
CA LEU A 70 -1.90 1.18 -19.72
C LEU A 70 -2.77 2.32 -20.25
N THR A 71 -4.06 2.33 -19.96
CA THR A 71 -4.97 3.44 -20.29
C THR A 71 -4.46 4.74 -19.67
N LEU A 72 -4.13 4.75 -18.37
CA LEU A 72 -3.58 5.93 -17.70
C LEU A 72 -2.21 6.38 -18.28
N ILE A 73 -1.39 5.43 -18.71
CA ILE A 73 -0.08 5.75 -19.30
C ILE A 73 -0.25 6.40 -20.68
N ASN A 74 -1.17 5.90 -21.50
CA ASN A 74 -1.26 6.23 -22.92
C ASN A 74 -2.24 7.38 -23.22
N GLU A 75 -3.32 7.51 -22.43
CA GLU A 75 -4.34 8.52 -22.68
C GLU A 75 -4.07 9.83 -21.92
N GLN A 76 -4.66 10.93 -22.40
CA GLN A 76 -4.63 12.21 -21.71
C GLN A 76 -5.71 12.25 -20.64
N HIS A 77 -5.35 12.72 -19.44
CA HIS A 77 -6.27 12.86 -18.31
C HIS A 77 -5.72 13.87 -17.30
N ASP A 78 -6.59 14.35 -16.42
CA ASP A 78 -6.26 15.33 -15.39
C ASP A 78 -6.03 14.70 -13.99
N TYR A 79 -6.12 13.38 -13.86
CA TYR A 79 -5.87 12.69 -12.58
C TYR A 79 -4.44 12.92 -12.10
N LYS A 80 -4.30 13.07 -10.77
CA LYS A 80 -3.01 13.34 -10.10
C LYS A 80 -2.56 12.19 -9.21
N THR A 81 -3.48 11.29 -8.85
CA THR A 81 -3.18 10.15 -7.97
C THR A 81 -3.84 8.89 -8.50
N VAL A 82 -3.08 7.80 -8.59
CA VAL A 82 -3.63 6.45 -8.77
C VAL A 82 -3.69 5.78 -7.41
N VAL A 83 -4.86 5.26 -7.07
CA VAL A 83 -5.06 4.44 -5.85
C VAL A 83 -5.34 3.00 -6.26
N ILE A 84 -4.54 2.04 -5.78
CA ILE A 84 -4.80 0.61 -5.97
C ILE A 84 -5.37 0.05 -4.67
N ASP A 85 -6.66 -0.27 -4.68
CA ASP A 85 -7.43 -0.72 -3.52
C ASP A 85 -8.01 -2.13 -3.75
N SER A 86 -7.40 -3.19 -3.24
CA SER A 86 -6.18 -3.26 -2.46
C SER A 86 -5.16 -4.22 -3.11
N VAL A 87 -3.86 -4.01 -2.84
CA VAL A 87 -2.81 -4.94 -3.28
C VAL A 87 -2.94 -6.31 -2.61
N SER A 88 -3.56 -6.39 -1.43
CA SER A 88 -3.88 -7.66 -0.77
C SER A 88 -4.88 -8.50 -1.56
N LYS A 89 -5.86 -7.86 -2.18
CA LYS A 89 -6.83 -8.54 -3.04
C LYS A 89 -6.23 -8.87 -4.39
N LEU A 90 -5.42 -7.95 -4.94
CA LEU A 90 -4.69 -8.15 -6.18
C LEU A 90 -3.76 -9.38 -6.09
N ASP A 91 -3.06 -9.54 -4.98
CA ASP A 91 -2.21 -10.71 -4.69
C ASP A 91 -3.00 -12.02 -4.83
N ARG A 92 -4.22 -12.06 -4.29
CA ARG A 92 -5.11 -13.23 -4.40
C ARG A 92 -5.54 -13.50 -5.84
N ILE A 93 -5.88 -12.45 -6.61
CA ILE A 93 -6.24 -12.58 -8.03
C ILE A 93 -5.07 -13.21 -8.80
N PHE A 94 -3.86 -12.73 -8.59
CA PHE A 94 -2.67 -13.26 -9.24
C PHE A 94 -2.37 -14.71 -8.83
N ILE A 95 -2.49 -15.05 -7.53
CA ILE A 95 -2.34 -16.42 -7.04
C ILE A 95 -3.35 -17.36 -7.71
N GLU A 96 -4.62 -16.94 -7.81
CA GLU A 96 -5.65 -17.74 -8.45
C GLU A 96 -5.37 -17.96 -9.94
N GLU A 97 -4.91 -16.95 -10.66
CA GLU A 97 -4.55 -17.10 -12.09
C GLU A 97 -3.36 -18.05 -12.28
N ILE A 98 -2.30 -17.89 -11.48
CA ILE A 98 -1.12 -18.77 -11.56
C ILE A 98 -1.48 -20.22 -11.26
N THR A 99 -2.28 -20.45 -10.22
CA THR A 99 -2.68 -21.80 -9.81
C THR A 99 -3.61 -22.45 -10.84
N LYS A 100 -4.61 -21.72 -11.35
CA LYS A 100 -5.51 -22.20 -12.43
C LYS A 100 -4.74 -22.49 -13.72
N GLY A 101 -3.85 -21.58 -14.13
CA GLY A 101 -3.00 -21.75 -15.31
C GLY A 101 -1.98 -22.90 -15.20
N SER A 102 -1.74 -23.41 -14.00
CA SER A 102 -0.81 -24.51 -13.71
C SER A 102 -1.53 -25.85 -13.52
N GLN A 103 -2.42 -26.20 -14.42
CA GLN A 103 -3.21 -27.45 -14.36
C GLN A 103 -4.00 -27.59 -13.05
N ASN A 104 -4.56 -26.50 -12.56
CA ASN A 104 -5.29 -26.45 -11.28
C ASN A 104 -4.43 -26.88 -10.08
N ALA A 105 -3.22 -26.40 -10.00
CA ALA A 105 -2.35 -26.63 -8.83
C ALA A 105 -3.10 -26.25 -7.54
N LYS A 106 -3.08 -27.14 -6.55
CA LYS A 106 -3.79 -26.93 -5.26
C LYS A 106 -3.21 -25.79 -4.41
N ALA A 107 -2.00 -25.39 -4.68
CA ALA A 107 -1.31 -24.32 -3.97
C ALA A 107 -0.25 -23.66 -4.85
N LEU A 108 0.07 -22.39 -4.56
CA LEU A 108 1.09 -21.63 -5.27
C LEU A 108 2.46 -22.34 -5.23
N ALA A 109 2.80 -23.01 -4.12
CA ALA A 109 4.02 -23.78 -3.97
C ALA A 109 4.19 -24.90 -5.00
N LEU A 110 3.08 -25.45 -5.52
CA LEU A 110 3.03 -26.53 -6.51
C LEU A 110 2.87 -26.03 -7.94
N ALA A 111 2.58 -24.74 -8.10
CA ALA A 111 2.35 -24.15 -9.41
C ALA A 111 3.63 -24.10 -10.24
N LEU A 112 3.49 -24.18 -11.58
CA LEU A 112 4.58 -24.07 -12.56
C LEU A 112 5.72 -25.07 -12.34
N GLY A 113 5.39 -26.28 -11.85
CA GLY A 113 6.36 -27.35 -11.60
C GLY A 113 6.98 -27.32 -10.19
N GLY A 114 6.52 -26.45 -9.30
CA GLY A 114 7.01 -26.35 -7.92
C GLY A 114 8.36 -25.61 -7.79
N TYR A 115 9.16 -26.02 -6.81
CA TYR A 115 10.49 -25.44 -6.52
C TYR A 115 10.54 -23.91 -6.41
N GLY A 116 9.43 -23.30 -6.01
CA GLY A 116 9.30 -21.84 -5.84
C GLY A 116 8.96 -21.08 -7.10
N ALA A 117 8.75 -21.73 -8.26
CA ALA A 117 8.41 -21.08 -9.52
C ALA A 117 7.10 -20.27 -9.44
N GLY A 118 6.08 -20.78 -8.75
CA GLY A 118 4.83 -20.04 -8.52
C GLY A 118 5.05 -18.73 -7.76
N TYR A 119 5.88 -18.72 -6.73
CA TYR A 119 6.22 -17.50 -5.99
C TYR A 119 7.02 -16.50 -6.82
N GLN A 120 7.91 -16.98 -7.69
CA GLN A 120 8.66 -16.11 -8.60
C GLN A 120 7.74 -15.48 -9.64
N ALA A 121 6.81 -16.24 -10.21
CA ALA A 121 5.82 -15.74 -11.14
C ALA A 121 4.92 -14.67 -10.48
N LEU A 122 4.44 -14.92 -9.26
CA LEU A 122 3.66 -13.95 -8.50
C LEU A 122 4.43 -12.65 -8.27
N SER A 123 5.66 -12.74 -7.78
CA SER A 123 6.53 -11.58 -7.57
C SER A 123 6.79 -10.80 -8.87
N ALA A 124 6.97 -11.50 -10.00
CA ALA A 124 7.13 -10.87 -11.31
C ALA A 124 5.88 -10.11 -11.75
N MET A 125 4.68 -10.62 -11.45
CA MET A 125 3.43 -9.88 -11.75
C MET A 125 3.33 -8.60 -10.92
N HIS A 126 3.64 -8.63 -9.62
CA HIS A 126 3.69 -7.43 -8.78
C HIS A 126 4.77 -6.45 -9.24
N GLN A 127 5.94 -6.94 -9.67
CA GLN A 127 6.99 -6.10 -10.24
C GLN A 127 6.50 -5.35 -11.50
N ARG A 128 5.72 -6.02 -12.36
CA ARG A 128 5.14 -5.37 -13.55
C ARG A 128 4.16 -4.26 -13.17
N VAL A 129 3.31 -4.48 -12.16
CA VAL A 129 2.42 -3.41 -11.62
C VAL A 129 3.26 -2.24 -11.12
N ARG A 130 4.30 -2.53 -10.33
CA ARG A 130 5.20 -1.52 -9.78
C ARG A 130 5.90 -0.71 -10.88
N ASN A 131 6.37 -1.39 -11.94
CA ASN A 131 7.01 -0.74 -13.08
C ASN A 131 6.04 0.19 -13.84
N ALA A 132 4.79 -0.24 -14.06
CA ALA A 132 3.76 0.59 -14.68
C ALA A 132 3.44 1.83 -13.82
N CYS A 133 3.35 1.67 -12.50
CA CYS A 133 3.20 2.79 -11.58
C CYS A 133 4.41 3.76 -11.64
N GLN A 134 5.64 3.24 -11.77
CA GLN A 134 6.82 4.09 -11.91
C GLN A 134 6.75 4.93 -13.21
N ILE A 135 6.27 4.35 -14.32
CA ILE A 135 6.07 5.08 -15.56
C ILE A 135 5.07 6.24 -15.37
N LEU A 136 3.99 6.04 -14.60
CA LEU A 136 3.03 7.10 -14.29
C LEU A 136 3.65 8.21 -13.42
N VAL A 137 4.50 7.86 -12.46
CA VAL A 137 5.29 8.84 -11.70
C VAL A 137 6.19 9.65 -12.63
N ASP A 138 6.97 8.98 -13.48
CA ASP A 138 8.04 9.61 -14.26
C ASP A 138 7.49 10.44 -15.43
N LYS A 139 6.45 9.94 -16.10
CA LYS A 139 5.92 10.56 -17.34
C LYS A 139 4.70 11.44 -17.12
N LYS A 140 3.88 11.16 -16.10
CA LYS A 140 2.61 11.87 -15.85
C LYS A 140 2.63 12.67 -14.55
N ASP A 141 3.74 12.64 -13.80
CA ASP A 141 3.92 13.33 -12.51
C ASP A 141 2.82 12.97 -11.48
N MET A 142 2.37 11.72 -11.51
CA MET A 142 1.29 11.22 -10.64
C MET A 142 1.82 10.71 -9.29
N ASN A 143 0.99 10.82 -8.26
CA ASN A 143 1.18 10.08 -7.02
C ASN A 143 0.60 8.66 -7.17
N ILE A 144 1.19 7.70 -6.48
CA ILE A 144 0.68 6.33 -6.43
C ILE A 144 0.45 5.96 -4.98
N MET A 145 -0.74 5.50 -4.66
CA MET A 145 -1.09 5.02 -3.33
C MET A 145 -1.55 3.56 -3.39
N PHE A 146 -0.80 2.70 -2.74
CA PHE A 146 -1.14 1.30 -2.56
C PHE A 146 -1.84 1.12 -1.22
N LEU A 147 -3.04 0.54 -1.23
CA LEU A 147 -3.75 0.16 -0.02
C LEU A 147 -3.59 -1.34 0.22
N SER A 148 -3.34 -1.73 1.47
CA SER A 148 -3.21 -3.13 1.86
C SER A 148 -3.95 -3.40 3.17
N HIS A 149 -4.47 -4.62 3.32
CA HIS A 149 -4.86 -5.11 4.64
C HIS A 149 -3.62 -5.43 5.46
N ALA A 150 -3.76 -5.33 6.78
CA ALA A 150 -2.75 -5.80 7.71
C ALA A 150 -2.90 -7.30 7.96
N ASP A 151 -1.77 -7.98 8.15
CA ASP A 151 -1.69 -9.33 8.67
C ASP A 151 -0.68 -9.37 9.81
N LEU A 152 -0.85 -10.34 10.71
CA LEU A 152 0.04 -10.53 11.85
C LEU A 152 0.96 -11.71 11.55
N THR A 153 2.24 -11.44 11.45
CA THR A 153 3.27 -12.44 11.14
C THR A 153 4.22 -12.63 12.31
N THR A 154 4.70 -13.84 12.52
CA THR A 154 5.77 -14.10 13.49
C THR A 154 7.11 -13.77 12.84
N VAL A 155 7.88 -12.95 13.53
CA VAL A 155 9.27 -12.64 13.22
C VAL A 155 10.16 -13.42 14.19
N ASP A 156 11.05 -14.22 13.63
CA ASP A 156 12.03 -15.04 14.37
C ASP A 156 13.42 -14.57 13.98
N LEU A 157 14.08 -13.87 14.90
CA LEU A 157 15.42 -13.32 14.70
C LEU A 157 16.43 -14.12 15.53
N PRO A 158 17.68 -14.25 15.03
CA PRO A 158 18.71 -15.03 15.72
C PRO A 158 19.06 -14.55 17.13
N ASP A 159 18.81 -13.27 17.41
CA ASP A 159 19.23 -12.55 18.62
C ASP A 159 18.06 -12.13 19.54
N SER A 160 16.84 -12.57 19.25
CA SER A 160 15.66 -12.22 20.05
C SER A 160 14.68 -13.39 20.17
N GLN A 161 13.76 -13.30 21.16
CA GLN A 161 12.61 -14.21 21.20
C GLN A 161 11.67 -13.89 20.03
N PRO A 162 11.01 -14.90 19.43
CA PRO A 162 10.02 -14.67 18.38
C PRO A 162 8.93 -13.72 18.85
N PHE A 163 8.56 -12.76 18.01
CA PHE A 163 7.53 -11.78 18.29
C PHE A 163 6.57 -11.60 17.13
N GLN A 164 5.41 -11.01 17.41
CA GLN A 164 4.38 -10.74 16.41
C GLN A 164 4.57 -9.34 15.82
N GLN A 165 4.51 -9.23 14.49
CA GLN A 165 4.62 -7.96 13.79
C GLN A 165 3.53 -7.83 12.72
N TYR A 166 2.89 -6.66 12.67
CA TYR A 166 1.99 -6.30 11.59
C TYR A 166 2.76 -5.99 10.31
N SER A 167 2.32 -6.59 9.22
CA SER A 167 2.83 -6.40 7.88
C SER A 167 1.69 -6.38 6.86
N LEU A 168 2.01 -6.24 5.57
CA LEU A 168 1.04 -6.30 4.50
C LEU A 168 0.48 -7.72 4.37
N LYS A 169 -0.85 -7.85 4.18
CA LYS A 169 -1.52 -9.13 3.95
C LYS A 169 -1.37 -9.59 2.51
N MET A 170 -0.23 -10.16 2.19
CA MET A 170 0.09 -10.69 0.88
C MET A 170 1.29 -11.65 0.97
N GLU A 171 1.61 -12.34 -0.12
CA GLU A 171 2.76 -13.25 -0.17
C GLU A 171 4.08 -12.51 0.16
N LYS A 172 4.83 -13.09 1.09
CA LYS A 172 6.01 -12.45 1.69
C LYS A 172 7.04 -11.98 0.65
N LYS A 173 7.30 -12.77 -0.40
CA LYS A 173 8.26 -12.43 -1.46
C LYS A 173 7.82 -11.24 -2.32
N SER A 174 6.53 -10.93 -2.34
CA SER A 174 5.97 -9.81 -3.10
C SER A 174 5.85 -8.52 -2.28
N GLN A 175 6.00 -8.59 -0.96
CA GLN A 175 5.87 -7.42 -0.08
C GLN A 175 6.91 -6.33 -0.37
N SER A 176 8.14 -6.71 -0.76
CA SER A 176 9.23 -5.77 -1.04
C SER A 176 8.86 -4.71 -2.08
N HIS A 177 8.05 -5.06 -3.08
CA HIS A 177 7.57 -4.11 -4.11
C HIS A 177 6.73 -2.96 -3.53
N TYR A 178 6.14 -3.15 -2.36
CA TYR A 178 5.25 -2.19 -1.68
C TYR A 178 5.81 -1.67 -0.35
N ILE A 179 7.00 -2.15 0.06
CA ILE A 179 7.72 -1.71 1.26
C ILE A 179 9.05 -1.06 0.86
N ASP A 180 9.90 -1.80 0.12
CA ASP A 180 11.26 -1.34 -0.15
C ASP A 180 11.30 -0.32 -1.29
N ASP A 181 10.44 -0.49 -2.29
CA ASP A 181 10.41 0.31 -3.51
C ASP A 181 9.46 1.51 -3.45
N VAL A 182 9.02 1.92 -2.26
CA VAL A 182 8.15 3.09 -2.05
C VAL A 182 8.80 4.13 -1.16
N ASP A 183 8.29 5.36 -1.17
CA ASP A 183 8.84 6.45 -0.36
C ASP A 183 8.30 6.47 1.05
N PHE A 184 7.07 5.98 1.23
CA PHE A 184 6.38 5.97 2.51
C PHE A 184 5.57 4.69 2.70
N VAL A 185 5.69 4.07 3.87
CA VAL A 185 4.83 2.97 4.34
C VAL A 185 4.26 3.38 5.69
N GLY A 186 2.94 3.56 5.76
CA GLY A 186 2.23 3.93 6.97
C GLY A 186 1.33 2.81 7.48
N PHE A 187 1.42 2.49 8.76
CA PHE A 187 0.50 1.58 9.43
C PHE A 187 -0.68 2.36 10.03
N MET A 188 -1.85 2.22 9.42
CA MET A 188 -3.07 2.89 9.87
C MET A 188 -3.80 2.04 10.89
N ARG A 189 -3.97 2.58 12.11
CA ARG A 189 -4.58 1.91 13.25
C ARG A 189 -5.37 2.87 14.13
N LEU A 190 -6.15 2.35 15.05
CA LEU A 190 -6.67 3.17 16.15
C LEU A 190 -5.53 3.44 17.13
N GLU A 191 -5.49 4.66 17.64
CA GLU A 191 -4.61 4.97 18.75
C GLU A 191 -5.00 4.14 19.97
N THR A 192 -4.05 3.42 20.52
CA THR A 192 -4.26 2.56 21.69
C THR A 192 -3.23 2.87 22.74
N PHE A 193 -3.66 2.92 23.99
CA PHE A 193 -2.81 3.06 25.17
C PHE A 193 -3.14 1.99 26.19
N VAL A 194 -2.14 1.60 26.94
CA VAL A 194 -2.30 0.61 28.01
C VAL A 194 -2.54 1.34 29.33
N MET A 195 -3.70 1.12 29.93
CA MET A 195 -3.98 1.56 31.30
C MET A 195 -3.78 0.39 32.23
N THR A 196 -2.96 0.59 33.25
CA THR A 196 -2.78 -0.37 34.35
C THR A 196 -3.66 0.06 35.50
N ASP A 197 -4.58 -0.82 35.95
CA ASP A 197 -5.43 -0.55 37.09
C ASP A 197 -4.67 -0.76 38.40
N GLU A 198 -5.30 -0.39 39.54
CA GLU A 198 -4.75 -0.52 40.87
C GLU A 198 -4.39 -1.99 41.24
N ASN A 199 -5.00 -2.95 40.57
CA ASN A 199 -4.74 -4.39 40.71
C ASN A 199 -3.63 -4.91 39.76
N LYS A 200 -2.83 -4.03 39.14
CA LYS A 200 -1.75 -4.36 38.15
C LYS A 200 -2.26 -5.12 36.93
N LYS A 201 -3.55 -5.04 36.63
CA LYS A 201 -4.08 -5.57 35.35
C LYS A 201 -4.02 -4.52 34.28
N SER A 202 -3.25 -4.81 33.23
CA SER A 202 -3.12 -3.93 32.07
C SER A 202 -4.26 -4.18 31.08
N LYS A 203 -4.97 -3.13 30.70
CA LYS A 203 -6.02 -3.18 29.66
C LYS A 203 -5.69 -2.19 28.57
N ALA A 204 -5.71 -2.67 27.32
CA ALA A 204 -5.63 -1.79 26.17
C ALA A 204 -6.94 -1.01 26.02
N ARG A 205 -6.85 0.30 25.90
CA ARG A 205 -7.98 1.19 25.56
C ARG A 205 -7.62 1.96 24.30
N SER A 206 -8.62 2.29 23.50
CA SER A 206 -8.47 3.15 22.34
C SER A 206 -9.08 4.52 22.62
N SER A 207 -8.41 5.58 22.16
CA SER A 207 -8.99 6.94 22.14
C SER A 207 -10.14 7.05 21.12
N GLY A 208 -10.23 6.10 20.18
CA GLY A 208 -11.11 6.18 19.01
C GLY A 208 -10.49 6.97 17.85
N GLU A 209 -9.40 7.64 18.06
CA GLU A 209 -8.67 8.36 17.03
C GLU A 209 -7.94 7.39 16.09
N ARG A 210 -7.93 7.75 14.81
CA ARG A 210 -7.16 7.03 13.79
C ARG A 210 -5.83 7.71 13.60
N ILE A 211 -4.78 6.92 13.58
CA ILE A 211 -3.42 7.41 13.32
C ILE A 211 -2.76 6.59 12.19
N ILE A 212 -1.86 7.24 11.48
CA ILE A 212 -0.91 6.58 10.59
C ILE A 212 0.44 6.60 11.29
N GLN A 213 0.90 5.43 11.70
CA GLN A 213 2.22 5.26 12.28
C GLN A 213 3.28 5.38 11.19
N CYS A 214 4.21 6.31 11.38
CA CYS A 214 5.21 6.69 10.38
C CYS A 214 6.60 6.09 10.63
N ALA A 215 6.87 5.62 11.85
CA ALA A 215 8.13 4.98 12.22
C ALA A 215 7.94 3.47 12.42
N SER A 216 8.92 2.67 11.97
CA SER A 216 8.95 1.23 12.25
C SER A 216 9.09 0.97 13.75
N MET A 217 8.32 0.00 14.22
CA MET A 217 8.41 -0.55 15.58
C MET A 217 8.59 -2.06 15.51
N ALA A 218 8.94 -2.69 16.63
CA ALA A 218 8.97 -4.15 16.68
C ALA A 218 7.62 -4.77 16.28
N SER A 219 6.50 -4.10 16.60
CA SER A 219 5.14 -4.58 16.34
C SER A 219 4.60 -4.26 14.94
N SER A 220 5.26 -3.44 14.12
CA SER A 220 4.73 -3.00 12.82
C SER A 220 5.82 -2.45 11.90
N ILE A 221 5.66 -2.71 10.61
CA ILE A 221 6.56 -2.21 9.57
C ILE A 221 6.10 -0.82 9.14
N SER A 222 7.02 0.14 9.12
CA SER A 222 6.81 1.46 8.50
C SER A 222 8.06 1.89 7.76
N LYS A 223 7.93 2.85 6.84
CA LYS A 223 9.04 3.44 6.11
C LYS A 223 8.74 4.91 5.84
N ASN A 224 9.72 5.75 6.04
CA ASN A 224 9.51 7.18 5.95
C ASN A 224 10.73 7.88 5.35
N ARG A 225 10.64 8.24 4.08
CA ARG A 225 11.61 9.10 3.39
C ARG A 225 11.15 10.56 3.33
N MET A 226 9.99 10.88 3.92
CA MET A 226 9.35 12.19 3.84
C MET A 226 9.73 13.12 4.99
N GLY A 227 10.53 12.65 5.94
CA GLY A 227 10.94 13.44 7.12
C GLY A 227 9.80 13.67 8.12
N ILE A 228 8.84 12.77 8.19
CA ILE A 228 7.73 12.83 9.14
C ILE A 228 8.22 12.24 10.47
N HIS A 229 8.23 13.04 11.51
CA HIS A 229 8.79 12.60 12.80
C HIS A 229 7.76 11.95 13.72
N ASP A 230 6.51 12.41 13.67
CA ASP A 230 5.44 11.96 14.53
C ASP A 230 4.40 11.14 13.76
N ASP A 231 3.60 10.36 14.48
CA ASP A 231 2.44 9.70 13.92
C ASP A 231 1.41 10.75 13.47
N ILE A 232 0.75 10.48 12.34
CA ILE A 232 -0.18 11.43 11.75
C ILE A 232 -1.60 11.09 12.19
N THR A 233 -2.30 12.02 12.86
CA THR A 233 -3.73 11.87 13.14
C THR A 233 -4.54 12.00 11.87
N VAL A 234 -5.47 11.05 11.64
CA VAL A 234 -6.32 11.00 10.45
C VAL A 234 -7.68 11.59 10.78
N GLN A 235 -7.97 12.73 10.21
CA GLN A 235 -9.28 13.37 10.30
C GLN A 235 -10.12 13.00 9.07
N TYR A 236 -11.43 12.83 9.29
CA TYR A 236 -12.34 12.47 8.20
C TYR A 236 -12.43 13.60 7.15
N GLY A 237 -12.30 13.23 5.87
CA GLY A 237 -12.39 14.17 4.75
C GLY A 237 -11.16 15.07 4.56
N ILE A 238 -10.11 14.92 5.37
CA ILE A 238 -8.88 15.69 5.25
C ILE A 238 -7.75 14.76 4.82
N ASN A 239 -6.98 15.20 3.81
CA ASN A 239 -5.80 14.46 3.39
C ASN A 239 -4.65 14.64 4.41
N PRO A 240 -4.29 13.59 5.15
CA PRO A 240 -3.25 13.69 6.20
C PRO A 240 -1.85 13.81 5.62
N LEU A 241 -1.65 13.49 4.33
CA LEU A 241 -0.36 13.51 3.65
C LEU A 241 -0.14 14.77 2.80
N LEU A 242 -1.17 15.62 2.61
CA LEU A 242 -1.13 16.74 1.67
C LEU A 242 0.06 17.67 1.89
N GLN A 243 0.35 18.01 3.15
CA GLN A 243 1.47 18.88 3.51
C GLN A 243 2.84 18.30 3.15
N TYR A 244 2.95 16.98 3.00
CA TYR A 244 4.20 16.29 2.68
C TYR A 244 4.37 16.01 1.18
N LEU A 245 3.30 16.13 0.37
CA LEU A 245 3.36 15.93 -1.08
C LEU A 245 4.14 17.03 -1.79
N ASN A 246 4.13 18.26 -1.26
CA ASN A 246 4.66 19.47 -1.90
C ASN A 246 6.03 19.91 -1.35
N ASN A 247 6.60 19.22 -0.36
CA ASN A 247 7.86 19.63 0.28
C ASN A 247 9.11 19.51 -0.63
N GLY A 248 8.97 19.15 -1.90
CA GLY A 248 10.05 19.17 -2.89
C GLY A 248 10.34 20.56 -3.50
N GLU A 249 9.47 21.56 -3.27
CA GLU A 249 9.61 22.91 -3.85
C GLU A 249 10.09 23.99 -2.85
N GLN A 250 10.19 23.63 -1.56
CA GLN A 250 10.68 24.55 -0.53
C GLN A 250 12.02 24.07 0.04
N LYS A 251 13.10 24.36 -0.71
CA LYS A 251 14.45 24.65 -0.14
C LYS A 251 15.36 25.23 -1.23
#